data_68685ebf849d8ef64afbeb82b0b31b10
#
_entry.id   68685ebf849d8ef64afbeb82b0b31b10
#
_cell.length_a   1.000
_cell.length_b   1.000
_cell.length_c   1.000
_cell.angle_alpha   90.00
_cell.angle_beta   90.00
_cell.angle_gamma   90.00
#
_symmetry.space_group_name_H-M   'P 1'
#
loop_
_entity.id
_entity.type
_entity.pdbx_description
1 polymer ?
#
loop_
_entity_poly.entity_id
_entity_poly.type
_entity_poly.pdbx_seq_one_letter_code
_entity_poly.pdbx_strand_id
1 'polypeptide(L)'
;MKRVLGAQAVSASGAAARSASTAEEAGDPGFSAAVIRWQEQHGRHALPWQNTRDAYRIWLSEIMLQQTQVAAVIPYYQRFLGSFPDLRSLAGAPSEAVMAHWSGLGYYSRARNLHRCAQRVVAEHGGVFPADPLLLAGLPGIGRSTAAAIAAFAYGTRAAILDGNVKRVFARVFGIDGYPGEKAIENTLWLRAVALLPQQGVESYTQGLMDLGATLCRRNKPLCGTCPLMPRCVAYADGRVHELPFRKPKKAVPERQTAMLVITDGSQVLLQQRPDSGIWGGLLSLPELDGPTDPGDRTDFDGRMSRAIAPFGVPASYERMTPFAHVFTHFKLHIAPYRVHLARRLDMAAQGNHIWYGADKLSDAPLPAPVRKLLLAVFSRVAEPGPQES
;
A
#
# COMPACT_ATOMS: atom_id res chain seq x y z
N MET A 1 25.32 54.64 -56.33
CA MET A 1 24.18 55.47 -55.86
C MET A 1 23.46 54.68 -54.76
N LYS A 2 23.68 54.99 -53.47
CA LYS A 2 22.75 55.67 -52.53
C LYS A 2 21.36 55.01 -52.45
N ARG A 3 20.93 54.39 -51.35
CA ARG A 3 20.49 54.85 -50.01
C ARG A 3 20.17 53.63 -49.18
N VAL A 4 20.63 53.35 -48.00
CA VAL A 4 20.51 53.85 -46.61
C VAL A 4 19.07 54.05 -46.10
N LEU A 5 18.84 53.43 -44.92
CA LEU A 5 17.77 53.58 -43.90
C LEU A 5 16.61 52.60 -44.04
N GLY A 6 16.15 51.93 -42.99
CA GLY A 6 16.10 52.28 -41.60
C GLY A 6 15.82 51.09 -40.69
N ALA A 7 16.43 51.16 -39.53
CA ALA A 7 16.21 50.28 -38.42
C ALA A 7 14.88 50.57 -37.73
N GLN A 8 14.10 49.53 -37.40
CA GLN A 8 13.13 49.63 -36.30
C GLN A 8 13.39 48.52 -35.30
N ALA A 9 13.76 48.94 -34.11
CA ALA A 9 13.89 48.12 -32.95
C ALA A 9 12.51 47.67 -32.46
N VAL A 10 12.32 46.36 -32.29
CA VAL A 10 11.21 45.80 -31.52
C VAL A 10 11.76 45.35 -30.18
N SER A 11 11.26 46.03 -29.16
CA SER A 11 11.59 45.84 -27.77
C SER A 11 11.41 44.41 -27.30
N ALA A 12 12.47 43.77 -26.85
CA ALA A 12 12.42 42.55 -26.08
C ALA A 12 11.90 42.88 -24.67
N SER A 13 10.68 42.49 -24.36
CA SER A 13 10.18 42.50 -22.99
C SER A 13 10.93 41.41 -22.20
N GLY A 14 11.71 41.85 -21.24
CA GLY A 14 12.50 41.00 -20.37
C GLY A 14 11.62 40.12 -19.49
N ALA A 15 11.59 38.84 -19.81
CA ALA A 15 11.31 37.83 -18.80
C ALA A 15 12.50 37.83 -17.84
N ALA A 16 12.35 38.55 -16.72
CA ALA A 16 13.30 38.48 -15.62
C ALA A 16 13.35 37.03 -15.13
N ALA A 17 14.39 36.34 -15.55
CA ALA A 17 14.85 35.14 -14.88
C ALA A 17 15.15 35.52 -13.44
N ARG A 18 14.27 35.21 -12.50
CA ARG A 18 14.57 35.30 -11.07
C ARG A 18 15.71 34.30 -10.82
N SER A 19 16.91 34.83 -10.73
CA SER A 19 18.06 34.08 -10.26
C SER A 19 17.70 33.47 -8.92
N ALA A 20 17.73 32.14 -8.85
CA ALA A 20 17.64 31.39 -7.60
C ALA A 20 18.82 31.82 -6.76
N SER A 21 18.58 32.70 -5.82
CA SER A 21 19.61 33.22 -4.93
C SER A 21 19.89 32.18 -3.85
N THR A 22 21.15 32.11 -3.45
CA THR A 22 21.73 31.30 -2.38
C THR A 22 21.12 31.49 -0.98
N ALA A 23 20.00 32.17 -0.85
CA ALA A 23 19.18 32.30 0.36
C ALA A 23 18.26 31.07 0.64
N GLU A 24 18.28 30.05 -0.22
CA GLU A 24 17.39 28.90 -0.13
C GLU A 24 17.81 27.79 0.84
N GLU A 25 19.02 27.88 1.43
CA GLU A 25 19.51 26.87 2.39
C GLU A 25 19.19 27.20 3.86
N ALA A 26 18.72 28.40 4.16
CA ALA A 26 18.32 28.76 5.51
C ALA A 26 16.97 28.16 5.85
N GLY A 27 16.89 27.38 6.95
CA GLY A 27 15.63 26.87 7.48
C GLY A 27 14.64 28.02 7.71
N ASP A 28 13.35 27.75 7.52
CA ASP A 28 12.26 28.68 7.86
C ASP A 28 11.64 28.31 9.21
N PRO A 29 12.09 28.88 10.34
CA PRO A 29 11.52 28.61 11.66
C PRO A 29 10.03 28.96 11.75
N GLY A 30 9.57 29.92 10.96
CA GLY A 30 8.17 30.32 10.90
C GLY A 30 7.29 29.22 10.27
N PHE A 31 7.84 28.44 9.33
CA PHE A 31 7.13 27.31 8.76
C PHE A 31 6.92 26.20 9.80
N SER A 32 7.99 25.72 10.42
CA SER A 32 7.90 24.63 11.40
C SER A 32 7.08 25.03 12.63
N ALA A 33 7.22 26.26 13.13
CA ALA A 33 6.43 26.78 14.23
C ALA A 33 4.93 26.84 13.89
N ALA A 34 4.55 27.20 12.65
CA ALA A 34 3.14 27.19 12.22
C ALA A 34 2.56 25.76 12.18
N VAL A 35 3.35 24.80 11.70
CA VAL A 35 2.94 23.36 11.66
C VAL A 35 2.77 22.81 13.08
N ILE A 36 3.73 23.05 13.97
CA ILE A 36 3.70 22.58 15.37
C ILE A 36 2.49 23.14 16.10
N ARG A 37 2.31 24.49 16.12
CA ARG A 37 1.15 25.12 16.78
C ARG A 37 -0.18 24.58 16.26
N TRP A 38 -0.30 24.40 14.95
CA TRP A 38 -1.52 23.86 14.36
C TRP A 38 -1.74 22.42 14.79
N GLN A 39 -0.72 21.59 14.81
CA GLN A 39 -0.83 20.19 15.21
C GLN A 39 -1.28 20.07 16.67
N GLU A 40 -0.69 20.85 17.57
CA GLU A 40 -1.02 20.84 18.99
C GLU A 40 -2.50 21.22 19.27
N GLN A 41 -3.07 22.10 18.45
CA GLN A 41 -4.44 22.61 18.63
C GLN A 41 -5.50 21.85 17.82
N HIS A 42 -5.13 21.37 16.64
CA HIS A 42 -6.08 20.86 15.63
C HIS A 42 -5.67 19.51 15.02
N GLY A 43 -4.51 18.98 15.39
CA GLY A 43 -4.02 17.69 14.92
C GLY A 43 -4.84 16.53 15.44
N ARG A 44 -4.57 15.34 14.91
CA ARG A 44 -5.15 14.10 15.43
C ARG A 44 -4.35 13.64 16.64
N HIS A 45 -5.02 13.37 17.76
CA HIS A 45 -4.39 12.97 19.02
C HIS A 45 -4.95 11.66 19.60
N ALA A 46 -5.99 11.08 18.97
CA ALA A 46 -6.71 9.94 19.50
C ALA A 46 -6.56 8.67 18.64
N LEU A 47 -5.53 8.60 17.80
CA LEU A 47 -5.27 7.37 17.03
C LEU A 47 -4.64 6.29 17.93
N PRO A 48 -4.98 4.99 17.77
CA PRO A 48 -4.54 3.92 18.68
C PRO A 48 -3.03 3.77 18.82
N TRP A 49 -2.26 4.27 17.87
CA TRP A 49 -0.79 4.23 17.84
C TRP A 49 -0.12 5.52 18.30
N GLN A 50 -0.91 6.50 18.73
CA GLN A 50 -0.40 7.74 19.31
C GLN A 50 -0.28 7.61 20.84
N ASN A 51 0.34 8.60 21.48
CA ASN A 51 0.52 8.66 22.94
C ASN A 51 1.32 7.45 23.51
N THR A 52 2.23 6.91 22.71
CA THR A 52 3.15 5.85 23.10
C THR A 52 4.56 6.13 22.58
N ARG A 53 5.57 5.64 23.30
CA ARG A 53 6.97 5.60 22.88
C ARG A 53 7.41 4.20 22.47
N ASP A 54 6.50 3.24 22.47
CA ASP A 54 6.78 1.87 22.05
C ASP A 54 7.09 1.82 20.54
N ALA A 55 8.35 1.61 20.20
CA ALA A 55 8.83 1.56 18.82
C ALA A 55 8.14 0.45 18.00
N TYR A 56 7.79 -0.69 18.63
CA TYR A 56 7.06 -1.76 17.97
C TYR A 56 5.67 -1.30 17.53
N ARG A 57 4.91 -0.66 18.42
CA ARG A 57 3.57 -0.15 18.14
C ARG A 57 3.57 0.94 17.08
N ILE A 58 4.53 1.85 17.15
CA ILE A 58 4.72 2.94 16.18
C ILE A 58 5.09 2.36 14.81
N TRP A 59 6.09 1.48 14.74
CA TRP A 59 6.51 0.83 13.50
C TRP A 59 5.38 0.04 12.83
N LEU A 60 4.62 -0.74 13.60
CA LEU A 60 3.49 -1.50 13.09
C LEU A 60 2.47 -0.60 12.40
N SER A 61 2.10 0.51 13.04
CA SER A 61 1.18 1.49 12.45
C SER A 61 1.73 2.13 11.18
N GLU A 62 3.00 2.54 11.20
CA GLU A 62 3.66 3.14 10.03
C GLU A 62 3.67 2.21 8.82
N ILE A 63 3.93 0.91 9.03
CA ILE A 63 3.88 -0.08 7.94
C ILE A 63 2.43 -0.33 7.48
N MET A 64 1.46 -0.42 8.39
CA MET A 64 0.05 -0.62 8.03
C MET A 64 -0.53 0.58 7.26
N LEU A 65 -0.11 1.79 7.59
CA LEU A 65 -0.56 3.04 6.96
C LEU A 65 0.03 3.28 5.56
N GLN A 66 1.08 2.55 5.17
CA GLN A 66 1.61 2.67 3.80
C GLN A 66 0.51 2.36 2.77
N GLN A 67 0.08 3.37 2.01
CA GLN A 67 -0.96 3.29 0.98
C GLN A 67 -2.32 2.77 1.48
N THR A 68 -2.61 2.86 2.78
CA THR A 68 -3.86 2.42 3.39
C THR A 68 -4.44 3.55 4.23
N GLN A 69 -5.77 3.72 4.20
CA GLN A 69 -6.45 4.76 4.95
C GLN A 69 -6.54 4.42 6.44
N VAL A 70 -6.45 5.43 7.30
CA VAL A 70 -6.50 5.30 8.77
C VAL A 70 -7.69 4.48 9.25
N ALA A 71 -8.91 4.78 8.77
CA ALA A 71 -10.11 4.06 9.17
C ALA A 71 -10.05 2.54 8.87
N ALA A 72 -9.39 2.16 7.78
CA ALA A 72 -9.18 0.76 7.44
C ALA A 72 -8.10 0.09 8.32
N VAL A 73 -7.10 0.86 8.76
CA VAL A 73 -5.97 0.33 9.57
C VAL A 73 -6.38 0.05 11.01
N ILE A 74 -7.21 0.89 11.64
CA ILE A 74 -7.56 0.78 13.06
C ILE A 74 -7.97 -0.64 13.49
N PRO A 75 -8.96 -1.30 12.86
CA PRO A 75 -9.38 -2.64 13.26
C PRO A 75 -8.29 -3.70 13.04
N TYR A 76 -7.47 -3.55 12.00
CA TYR A 76 -6.34 -4.46 11.75
C TYR A 76 -5.25 -4.30 12.80
N TYR A 77 -4.90 -3.07 13.15
CA TYR A 77 -3.89 -2.77 14.16
C TYR A 77 -4.27 -3.35 15.53
N GLN A 78 -5.50 -3.16 15.95
CA GLN A 78 -5.99 -3.69 17.23
C GLN A 78 -5.98 -5.22 17.26
N ARG A 79 -6.51 -5.86 16.22
CA ARG A 79 -6.50 -7.33 16.10
C ARG A 79 -5.09 -7.90 16.04
N PHE A 80 -4.19 -7.24 15.31
CA PHE A 80 -2.80 -7.68 15.16
C PHE A 80 -2.04 -7.63 16.49
N LEU A 81 -2.21 -6.55 17.26
CA LEU A 81 -1.63 -6.44 18.61
C LEU A 81 -2.26 -7.42 19.61
N GLY A 82 -3.51 -7.81 19.43
CA GLY A 82 -4.14 -8.85 20.25
C GLY A 82 -3.46 -10.22 20.09
N SER A 83 -2.98 -10.53 18.87
CA SER A 83 -2.32 -11.80 18.57
C SER A 83 -0.80 -11.73 18.68
N PHE A 84 -0.20 -10.57 18.41
CA PHE A 84 1.23 -10.31 18.46
C PHE A 84 1.47 -9.07 19.31
N PRO A 85 1.41 -9.18 20.64
CA PRO A 85 1.47 -8.02 21.54
C PRO A 85 2.83 -7.32 21.56
N ASP A 86 3.89 -8.01 21.17
CA ASP A 86 5.26 -7.52 21.13
C ASP A 86 6.05 -8.05 19.92
N LEU A 87 7.25 -7.51 19.74
CA LEU A 87 8.11 -7.82 18.61
C LEU A 87 8.56 -9.29 18.60
N ARG A 88 8.80 -9.91 19.77
CA ARG A 88 9.28 -11.29 19.87
C ARG A 88 8.18 -12.28 19.51
N SER A 89 6.95 -12.04 19.97
CA SER A 89 5.79 -12.84 19.60
C SER A 89 5.54 -12.81 18.08
N LEU A 90 5.71 -11.64 17.45
CA LEU A 90 5.61 -11.52 16.00
C LEU A 90 6.76 -12.25 15.28
N ALA A 91 8.00 -12.10 15.75
CA ALA A 91 9.16 -12.72 15.11
C ALA A 91 9.12 -14.25 15.17
N GLY A 92 8.61 -14.82 16.25
CA GLY A 92 8.48 -16.27 16.46
C GLY A 92 7.23 -16.89 15.83
N ALA A 93 6.30 -16.08 15.31
CA ALA A 93 5.07 -16.58 14.72
C ALA A 93 5.32 -17.29 13.37
N PRO A 94 4.50 -18.30 13.03
CA PRO A 94 4.49 -18.83 11.66
C PRO A 94 4.11 -17.76 10.64
N SER A 95 4.74 -17.78 9.46
CA SER A 95 4.48 -16.80 8.39
C SER A 95 2.99 -16.78 8.00
N GLU A 96 2.36 -17.95 7.96
CA GLU A 96 0.95 -18.14 7.62
C GLU A 96 0.03 -17.40 8.61
N ALA A 97 0.35 -17.42 9.90
CA ALA A 97 -0.41 -16.71 10.94
C ALA A 97 -0.31 -15.19 10.73
N VAL A 98 0.88 -14.67 10.44
CA VAL A 98 1.08 -13.25 10.14
C VAL A 98 0.30 -12.83 8.88
N MET A 99 0.35 -13.65 7.83
CA MET A 99 -0.36 -13.41 6.58
C MET A 99 -1.88 -13.47 6.75
N ALA A 100 -2.40 -14.38 7.59
CA ALA A 100 -3.83 -14.47 7.91
C ALA A 100 -4.33 -13.18 8.59
N HIS A 101 -3.60 -12.68 9.60
CA HIS A 101 -3.94 -11.42 10.29
C HIS A 101 -3.85 -10.19 9.39
N TRP A 102 -3.04 -10.23 8.32
CA TRP A 102 -2.91 -9.15 7.34
C TRP A 102 -3.92 -9.25 6.19
N SER A 103 -4.56 -10.40 6.06
CA SER A 103 -5.45 -10.68 4.92
C SER A 103 -6.59 -9.66 4.81
N GLY A 104 -6.76 -9.09 3.62
CA GLY A 104 -7.72 -8.01 3.36
C GLY A 104 -7.12 -6.59 3.39
N LEU A 105 -5.98 -6.36 4.06
CA LEU A 105 -5.34 -5.04 4.11
C LEU A 105 -4.61 -4.67 2.81
N GLY A 106 -4.28 -5.67 1.98
CA GLY A 106 -3.60 -5.49 0.70
C GLY A 106 -2.09 -5.25 0.82
N TYR A 107 -1.42 -5.16 -0.34
CA TYR A 107 0.04 -4.94 -0.42
C TYR A 107 0.82 -5.92 0.48
N TYR A 108 0.61 -7.20 0.27
CA TYR A 108 1.08 -8.31 1.13
C TYR A 108 2.60 -8.39 1.29
N SER A 109 3.38 -7.79 0.38
CA SER A 109 4.82 -7.61 0.56
C SER A 109 5.18 -6.85 1.84
N ARG A 110 4.26 -5.98 2.34
CA ARG A 110 4.44 -5.28 3.61
C ARG A 110 4.41 -6.26 4.78
N ALA A 111 3.46 -7.20 4.81
CA ALA A 111 3.37 -8.23 5.86
C ALA A 111 4.62 -9.12 5.90
N ARG A 112 5.09 -9.57 4.72
CA ARG A 112 6.33 -10.35 4.63
C ARG A 112 7.56 -9.56 5.09
N ASN A 113 7.67 -8.31 4.68
CA ASN A 113 8.74 -7.44 5.13
C ASN A 113 8.65 -7.14 6.62
N LEU A 114 7.44 -6.93 7.14
CA LEU A 114 7.17 -6.72 8.57
C LEU A 114 7.62 -7.93 9.38
N HIS A 115 7.27 -9.14 8.99
CA HIS A 115 7.69 -10.37 9.67
C HIS A 115 9.22 -10.55 9.62
N ARG A 116 9.85 -10.40 8.44
CA ARG A 116 11.32 -10.45 8.30
C ARG A 116 12.02 -9.34 9.08
N CYS A 117 11.43 -8.16 9.17
CA CYS A 117 11.95 -7.06 9.97
C CYS A 117 11.94 -7.43 11.46
N ALA A 118 10.84 -7.99 11.98
CA ALA A 118 10.74 -8.43 13.35
C ALA A 118 11.82 -9.48 13.69
N GLN A 119 11.98 -10.49 12.84
CA GLN A 119 13.01 -11.53 12.99
C GLN A 119 14.41 -10.93 13.01
N ARG A 120 14.68 -9.99 12.11
CA ARG A 120 15.98 -9.33 12.02
C ARG A 120 16.28 -8.45 13.23
N VAL A 121 15.31 -7.69 13.73
CA VAL A 121 15.49 -6.87 14.94
C VAL A 121 15.73 -7.77 16.17
N VAL A 122 15.06 -8.91 16.27
CA VAL A 122 15.32 -9.86 17.35
C VAL A 122 16.73 -10.44 17.25
N ALA A 123 17.16 -10.84 16.06
CA ALA A 123 18.46 -11.49 15.84
C ALA A 123 19.64 -10.52 15.94
N GLU A 124 19.55 -9.32 15.36
CA GLU A 124 20.68 -8.39 15.20
C GLU A 124 20.69 -7.27 16.24
N HIS A 125 19.51 -6.95 16.85
CA HIS A 125 19.35 -5.84 17.80
C HIS A 125 18.74 -6.27 19.13
N GLY A 126 18.77 -7.57 19.48
CA GLY A 126 18.29 -8.09 20.77
C GLY A 126 16.78 -7.89 21.01
N GLY A 127 16.00 -7.56 19.99
CA GLY A 127 14.56 -7.32 20.09
C GLY A 127 14.19 -5.86 20.39
N VAL A 128 15.14 -4.93 20.25
CA VAL A 128 14.92 -3.48 20.43
C VAL A 128 15.22 -2.76 19.12
N PHE A 129 14.30 -1.92 18.65
CA PHE A 129 14.55 -1.11 17.46
C PHE A 129 15.68 -0.08 17.72
N PRO A 130 16.62 0.09 16.78
CA PRO A 130 17.63 1.12 16.91
C PRO A 130 17.02 2.52 16.84
N ALA A 131 17.59 3.48 17.59
CA ALA A 131 17.15 4.87 17.55
C ALA A 131 17.70 5.65 16.33
N ASP A 132 18.75 5.14 15.68
CA ASP A 132 19.37 5.75 14.50
C ASP A 132 18.49 5.51 13.25
N PRO A 133 18.02 6.58 12.58
CA PRO A 133 17.24 6.47 11.35
C PRO A 133 17.96 5.75 10.21
N LEU A 134 19.30 5.75 10.16
CA LEU A 134 20.05 5.03 9.12
C LEU A 134 20.01 3.52 9.36
N LEU A 135 20.16 3.09 10.61
CA LEU A 135 20.01 1.68 10.98
C LEU A 135 18.58 1.19 10.75
N LEU A 136 17.59 2.01 11.14
CA LEU A 136 16.17 1.71 10.86
C LEU A 136 15.90 1.56 9.34
N ALA A 137 16.44 2.43 8.51
CA ALA A 137 16.24 2.38 7.06
C ALA A 137 16.90 1.16 6.40
N GLY A 138 17.85 0.50 7.06
CA GLY A 138 18.45 -0.77 6.64
C GLY A 138 17.57 -1.99 6.89
N LEU A 139 16.49 -1.87 7.67
CA LEU A 139 15.60 -2.97 8.01
C LEU A 139 14.56 -3.24 6.91
N PRO A 140 14.11 -4.51 6.75
CA PRO A 140 13.14 -4.88 5.71
C PRO A 140 11.85 -4.05 5.76
N GLY A 141 11.48 -3.43 4.64
CA GLY A 141 10.24 -2.66 4.50
C GLY A 141 10.23 -1.26 5.12
N ILE A 142 11.34 -0.84 5.73
CA ILE A 142 11.51 0.49 6.32
C ILE A 142 12.29 1.38 5.34
N GLY A 143 11.61 2.34 4.72
CA GLY A 143 12.25 3.36 3.91
C GLY A 143 12.68 4.58 4.74
N ARG A 144 13.47 5.48 4.14
CA ARG A 144 13.99 6.70 4.79
C ARG A 144 12.93 7.50 5.56
N SER A 145 11.75 7.72 4.97
CA SER A 145 10.68 8.49 5.61
C SER A 145 10.04 7.73 6.79
N THR A 146 9.81 6.42 6.64
CA THR A 146 9.29 5.56 7.73
C THR A 146 10.29 5.47 8.88
N ALA A 147 11.59 5.32 8.58
CA ALA A 147 12.65 5.32 9.58
C ALA A 147 12.68 6.63 10.39
N ALA A 148 12.56 7.76 9.71
CA ALA A 148 12.51 9.07 10.36
C ALA A 148 11.27 9.24 11.26
N ALA A 149 10.09 8.75 10.82
CA ALA A 149 8.88 8.79 11.63
C ALA A 149 9.00 7.93 12.89
N ILE A 150 9.49 6.68 12.76
CA ILE A 150 9.73 5.79 13.91
C ILE A 150 10.72 6.45 14.88
N ALA A 151 11.85 6.96 14.39
CA ALA A 151 12.88 7.58 15.21
C ALA A 151 12.35 8.83 15.93
N ALA A 152 11.55 9.65 15.26
CA ALA A 152 10.93 10.84 15.86
C ALA A 152 9.94 10.45 16.98
N PHE A 153 9.00 9.55 16.69
CA PHE A 153 7.93 9.23 17.65
C PHE A 153 8.40 8.35 18.82
N ALA A 154 9.30 7.39 18.58
CA ALA A 154 9.79 6.51 19.65
C ALA A 154 10.88 7.14 20.49
N TYR A 155 11.78 7.89 19.86
CA TYR A 155 13.03 8.33 20.48
C TYR A 155 13.23 9.85 20.52
N GLY A 156 12.33 10.62 19.91
CA GLY A 156 12.52 12.07 19.75
C GLY A 156 13.67 12.45 18.81
N THR A 157 14.16 11.49 18.01
CA THR A 157 15.31 11.72 17.12
C THR A 157 14.92 12.66 15.99
N ARG A 158 15.76 13.67 15.78
CA ARG A 158 15.56 14.69 14.75
C ARG A 158 15.88 14.12 13.36
N ALA A 159 14.85 13.74 12.60
CA ALA A 159 14.96 13.21 11.25
C ALA A 159 13.82 13.70 10.37
N ALA A 160 14.10 14.03 9.10
CA ALA A 160 13.12 14.57 8.18
C ALA A 160 12.27 13.45 7.56
N ILE A 161 10.95 13.69 7.42
CA ILE A 161 10.02 12.81 6.70
C ILE A 161 9.69 13.40 5.33
N LEU A 162 9.38 12.51 4.37
CA LEU A 162 8.89 12.90 3.05
C LEU A 162 7.99 11.79 2.48
N ASP A 163 6.83 11.60 3.10
CA ASP A 163 5.80 10.69 2.60
C ASP A 163 4.96 11.35 1.48
N GLY A 164 3.97 10.65 0.94
CA GLY A 164 3.11 11.18 -0.12
C GLY A 164 2.28 12.40 0.30
N ASN A 165 1.96 12.56 1.57
CA ASN A 165 1.27 13.73 2.12
C ASN A 165 2.21 14.93 2.17
N VAL A 166 3.39 14.74 2.72
CA VAL A 166 4.43 15.78 2.85
C VAL A 166 4.90 16.25 1.48
N LYS A 167 5.14 15.33 0.53
CA LYS A 167 5.45 15.66 -0.88
C LYS A 167 4.41 16.62 -1.47
N ARG A 168 3.13 16.36 -1.22
CA ARG A 168 2.03 17.21 -1.72
C ARG A 168 1.99 18.57 -1.03
N VAL A 169 2.16 18.60 0.30
CA VAL A 169 2.22 19.87 1.06
C VAL A 169 3.36 20.71 0.55
N PHE A 170 4.56 20.17 0.46
CA PHE A 170 5.76 20.92 0.01
C PHE A 170 5.65 21.37 -1.45
N ALA A 171 5.18 20.50 -2.35
CA ALA A 171 4.99 20.88 -3.75
C ALA A 171 4.06 22.09 -3.88
N ARG A 172 2.99 22.17 -3.09
CA ARG A 172 2.05 23.30 -3.10
C ARG A 172 2.60 24.52 -2.38
N VAL A 173 3.16 24.36 -1.18
CA VAL A 173 3.64 25.50 -0.39
C VAL A 173 4.78 26.20 -1.09
N PHE A 174 5.70 25.47 -1.69
CA PHE A 174 6.89 26.03 -2.35
C PHE A 174 6.75 26.14 -3.88
N GLY A 175 5.59 25.83 -4.45
CA GLY A 175 5.36 25.94 -5.90
C GLY A 175 6.27 25.02 -6.73
N ILE A 176 6.62 23.83 -6.22
CA ILE A 176 7.55 22.93 -6.90
C ILE A 176 6.84 22.22 -8.04
N ASP A 177 7.22 22.53 -9.25
CA ASP A 177 6.73 21.91 -10.47
C ASP A 177 7.33 20.51 -10.66
N GLY A 178 6.57 19.66 -11.34
CA GLY A 178 6.99 18.30 -11.68
C GLY A 178 6.31 17.20 -10.87
N TYR A 179 6.56 15.96 -11.31
CA TYR A 179 6.01 14.78 -10.63
C TYR A 179 6.93 14.40 -9.43
N PRO A 180 6.40 14.33 -8.19
CA PRO A 180 7.22 14.06 -7.00
C PRO A 180 7.88 12.68 -6.94
N GLY A 181 7.61 11.82 -7.90
CA GLY A 181 8.28 10.52 -8.06
C GLY A 181 9.46 10.53 -9.05
N GLU A 182 9.73 11.67 -9.71
CA GLU A 182 10.95 11.88 -10.47
C GLU A 182 12.11 12.20 -9.53
N LYS A 183 13.25 11.58 -9.77
CA LYS A 183 14.39 11.64 -8.84
C LYS A 183 14.88 13.06 -8.56
N ALA A 184 14.89 13.92 -9.57
CA ALA A 184 15.29 15.33 -9.40
C ALA A 184 14.32 16.07 -8.48
N ILE A 185 13.01 15.93 -8.73
CA ILE A 185 11.96 16.57 -7.93
C ILE A 185 11.96 16.01 -6.50
N GLU A 186 12.09 14.68 -6.36
CA GLU A 186 12.19 14.05 -5.04
C GLU A 186 13.40 14.57 -4.24
N ASN A 187 14.55 14.72 -4.88
CA ASN A 187 15.74 15.28 -4.23
C ASN A 187 15.51 16.73 -3.77
N THR A 188 14.89 17.57 -4.59
CA THR A 188 14.52 18.95 -4.21
C THR A 188 13.60 18.96 -2.99
N LEU A 189 12.60 18.08 -2.97
CA LEU A 189 11.68 17.94 -1.83
C LEU A 189 12.42 17.46 -0.56
N TRP A 190 13.38 16.55 -0.68
CA TRP A 190 14.20 16.11 0.46
C TRP A 190 15.09 17.22 0.99
N LEU A 191 15.69 18.04 0.14
CA LEU A 191 16.45 19.22 0.59
C LEU A 191 15.56 20.16 1.41
N ARG A 192 14.35 20.45 0.94
CA ARG A 192 13.37 21.23 1.70
C ARG A 192 12.98 20.56 3.03
N ALA A 193 12.73 19.24 3.02
CA ALA A 193 12.38 18.50 4.24
C ALA A 193 13.46 18.61 5.33
N VAL A 194 14.72 18.53 4.92
CA VAL A 194 15.87 18.67 5.85
C VAL A 194 16.01 20.10 6.34
N ALA A 195 15.92 21.10 5.45
CA ALA A 195 16.08 22.51 5.79
C ALA A 195 14.99 23.02 6.75
N LEU A 196 13.76 22.50 6.64
CA LEU A 196 12.62 22.92 7.45
C LEU A 196 12.49 22.16 8.78
N LEU A 197 13.38 21.21 9.03
CA LEU A 197 13.30 20.36 10.23
C LEU A 197 13.63 21.18 11.48
N PRO A 198 12.71 21.32 12.46
CA PRO A 198 12.91 22.14 13.65
C PRO A 198 13.96 21.52 14.59
N GLN A 199 14.54 22.36 15.44
CA GLN A 199 15.46 21.89 16.49
C GLN A 199 14.70 21.24 17.68
N GLN A 200 13.46 21.68 17.93
CA GLN A 200 12.60 21.18 19.00
C GLN A 200 11.20 20.89 18.46
N GLY A 201 10.45 20.02 19.14
CA GLY A 201 9.08 19.68 18.74
C GLY A 201 9.00 18.81 17.46
N VAL A 202 10.03 17.99 17.21
CA VAL A 202 10.10 17.15 16.01
C VAL A 202 8.91 16.20 15.87
N GLU A 203 8.37 15.71 16.98
CA GLU A 203 7.22 14.83 17.01
C GLU A 203 5.96 15.53 16.52
N SER A 204 5.63 16.69 17.13
CA SER A 204 4.50 17.52 16.71
C SER A 204 4.64 18.01 15.28
N TYR A 205 5.88 18.35 14.85
CA TYR A 205 6.16 18.72 13.47
C TYR A 205 5.91 17.57 12.49
N THR A 206 6.44 16.39 12.78
CA THR A 206 6.30 15.18 11.96
C THR A 206 4.83 14.78 11.84
N GLN A 207 4.13 14.69 12.97
CA GLN A 207 2.68 14.40 12.98
C GLN A 207 1.89 15.51 12.25
N GLY A 208 2.23 16.77 12.48
CA GLY A 208 1.57 17.92 11.87
C GLY A 208 1.66 17.93 10.35
N LEU A 209 2.81 17.62 9.77
CA LEU A 209 2.96 17.49 8.32
C LEU A 209 2.09 16.38 7.74
N MET A 210 2.05 15.21 8.38
CA MET A 210 1.19 14.11 7.96
C MET A 210 -0.30 14.48 8.09
N ASP A 211 -0.68 15.11 9.18
CA ASP A 211 -2.06 15.52 9.45
C ASP A 211 -2.52 16.62 8.48
N LEU A 212 -1.71 17.63 8.23
CA LEU A 212 -2.00 18.67 7.23
C LEU A 212 -2.28 18.04 5.85
N GLY A 213 -1.43 17.11 5.44
CA GLY A 213 -1.63 16.40 4.18
C GLY A 213 -2.90 15.54 4.17
N ALA A 214 -3.19 14.84 5.26
CA ALA A 214 -4.34 13.93 5.36
C ALA A 214 -5.68 14.66 5.49
N THR A 215 -5.73 15.80 6.21
CA THR A 215 -6.98 16.46 6.60
C THR A 215 -7.27 17.76 5.86
N LEU A 216 -6.28 18.62 5.65
CA LEU A 216 -6.45 19.94 5.03
C LEU A 216 -5.95 19.99 3.59
N CYS A 217 -4.66 19.76 3.37
CA CYS A 217 -4.03 19.81 2.05
C CYS A 217 -4.32 18.53 1.23
N ARG A 218 -5.57 18.14 1.14
CA ARG A 218 -6.01 16.92 0.46
C ARG A 218 -5.78 16.97 -1.05
N ARG A 219 -5.72 15.80 -1.69
CA ARG A 219 -5.55 15.70 -3.15
C ARG A 219 -6.68 16.40 -3.89
N ASN A 220 -7.92 16.12 -3.47
CA ASN A 220 -9.12 16.72 -4.01
C ASN A 220 -9.76 17.61 -2.94
N LYS A 221 -10.32 18.75 -3.34
CA LYS A 221 -11.02 19.70 -2.46
C LYS A 221 -10.22 20.04 -1.19
N PRO A 222 -9.01 20.62 -1.32
CA PRO A 222 -8.22 21.04 -0.16
C PRO A 222 -8.92 22.18 0.60
N LEU A 223 -8.75 22.22 1.91
CA LEU A 223 -9.34 23.19 2.81
C LEU A 223 -8.37 24.34 3.05
N CYS A 224 -8.05 25.11 2.00
CA CYS A 224 -7.02 26.16 2.06
C CYS A 224 -7.34 27.26 3.05
N GLY A 225 -8.62 27.65 3.19
CA GLY A 225 -9.04 28.76 4.09
C GLY A 225 -8.77 28.51 5.57
N THR A 226 -8.59 27.25 6.01
CA THR A 226 -8.25 26.89 7.40
C THR A 226 -6.82 26.39 7.55
N CYS A 227 -6.02 26.44 6.45
CA CYS A 227 -4.66 25.92 6.44
C CYS A 227 -3.69 26.92 7.08
N PRO A 228 -2.87 26.52 8.09
CA PRO A 228 -1.92 27.41 8.74
C PRO A 228 -0.79 27.88 7.80
N LEU A 229 -0.62 27.17 6.68
CA LEU A 229 0.40 27.48 5.67
C LEU A 229 -0.15 28.32 4.52
N MET A 230 -1.45 28.68 4.51
CA MET A 230 -2.06 29.44 3.42
C MET A 230 -1.33 30.76 3.12
N PRO A 231 -0.93 31.59 4.12
CA PRO A 231 -0.30 32.89 3.85
C PRO A 231 1.06 32.80 3.13
N ARG A 232 1.69 31.61 3.15
CA ARG A 232 2.99 31.35 2.52
C ARG A 232 2.91 30.34 1.37
N CYS A 233 1.70 29.93 1.00
CA CYS A 233 1.49 28.89 0.01
C CYS A 233 1.52 29.46 -1.42
N VAL A 234 2.59 29.21 -2.17
CA VAL A 234 2.77 29.66 -3.56
C VAL A 234 1.63 29.15 -4.44
N ALA A 235 1.28 27.85 -4.35
CA ALA A 235 0.19 27.30 -5.16
C ALA A 235 -1.17 27.95 -4.87
N TYR A 236 -1.40 28.42 -3.65
CA TYR A 236 -2.62 29.14 -3.31
C TYR A 236 -2.61 30.57 -3.89
N ALA A 237 -1.51 31.29 -3.71
CA ALA A 237 -1.35 32.64 -4.26
C ALA A 237 -1.48 32.68 -5.80
N ASP A 238 -0.95 31.65 -6.46
CA ASP A 238 -0.95 31.55 -7.94
C ASP A 238 -2.20 30.85 -8.50
N GLY A 239 -3.16 30.42 -7.68
CA GLY A 239 -4.36 29.70 -8.11
C GLY A 239 -4.10 28.26 -8.59
N ARG A 240 -2.90 27.68 -8.36
CA ARG A 240 -2.41 26.40 -8.90
C ARG A 240 -2.57 25.20 -7.95
N VAL A 241 -3.37 25.31 -6.91
CA VAL A 241 -3.54 24.25 -5.89
C VAL A 241 -4.03 22.92 -6.51
N HIS A 242 -4.80 22.98 -7.59
CA HIS A 242 -5.33 21.78 -8.27
C HIS A 242 -4.33 21.14 -9.26
N GLU A 243 -3.33 21.90 -9.70
CA GLU A 243 -2.27 21.43 -10.60
C GLU A 243 -1.18 20.72 -9.82
N LEU A 244 -0.79 21.25 -8.66
CA LEU A 244 0.32 20.76 -7.86
C LEU A 244 -0.09 19.73 -6.81
N PRO A 245 0.73 18.70 -6.63
CA PRO A 245 1.86 18.28 -7.46
C PRO A 245 1.39 17.68 -8.80
N PHE A 246 2.24 17.72 -9.82
CA PHE A 246 1.95 17.08 -11.11
C PHE A 246 1.71 15.58 -10.91
N ARG A 247 0.80 15.05 -11.73
CA ARG A 247 0.47 13.62 -11.68
C ARG A 247 1.47 12.83 -12.51
N LYS A 248 1.72 11.58 -12.09
CA LYS A 248 2.41 10.63 -12.96
C LYS A 248 1.67 10.53 -14.29
N PRO A 249 2.38 10.64 -15.44
CA PRO A 249 1.77 10.38 -16.73
C PRO A 249 1.06 9.02 -16.74
N LYS A 250 -0.18 9.00 -17.21
CA LYS A 250 -0.94 7.75 -17.31
C LYS A 250 -0.29 6.87 -18.38
N LYS A 251 0.20 5.72 -17.98
CA LYS A 251 0.51 4.63 -18.92
C LYS A 251 -0.72 3.76 -19.05
N ALA A 252 -0.91 3.16 -20.23
CA ALA A 252 -1.92 2.13 -20.40
C ALA A 252 -1.70 1.04 -19.36
N VAL A 253 -2.77 0.67 -18.66
CA VAL A 253 -2.71 -0.40 -17.66
C VAL A 253 -2.81 -1.72 -18.39
N PRO A 254 -1.77 -2.58 -18.39
CA PRO A 254 -1.83 -3.89 -19.04
C PRO A 254 -2.99 -4.72 -18.47
N GLU A 255 -3.66 -5.46 -19.32
CA GLU A 255 -4.68 -6.41 -18.91
C GLU A 255 -4.14 -7.84 -19.03
N ARG A 256 -4.47 -8.68 -18.07
CA ARG A 256 -4.12 -10.11 -18.02
C ARG A 256 -5.37 -10.93 -17.78
N GLN A 257 -5.35 -12.18 -18.19
CA GLN A 257 -6.45 -13.11 -18.00
C GLN A 257 -5.93 -14.36 -17.29
N THR A 258 -6.78 -14.95 -16.44
CA THR A 258 -6.53 -16.25 -15.81
C THR A 258 -7.83 -17.00 -15.62
N ALA A 259 -7.79 -18.33 -15.71
CA ALA A 259 -8.88 -19.19 -15.25
C ALA A 259 -8.49 -19.77 -13.88
N MET A 260 -9.39 -19.70 -12.92
CA MET A 260 -9.19 -20.23 -11.57
C MET A 260 -10.12 -21.38 -11.30
N LEU A 261 -9.62 -22.46 -10.69
CA LEU A 261 -10.36 -23.68 -10.44
C LEU A 261 -10.80 -23.77 -8.97
N VAL A 262 -12.10 -23.73 -8.74
CA VAL A 262 -12.72 -24.01 -7.44
C VAL A 262 -12.97 -25.52 -7.38
N ILE A 263 -11.91 -26.28 -7.08
CA ILE A 263 -11.98 -27.75 -6.98
C ILE A 263 -12.48 -28.11 -5.58
N THR A 264 -13.62 -28.79 -5.50
CA THR A 264 -14.28 -29.11 -4.23
C THR A 264 -14.88 -30.52 -4.22
N ASP A 265 -14.91 -31.12 -3.02
CA ASP A 265 -15.67 -32.33 -2.70
C ASP A 265 -17.01 -32.02 -2.02
N GLY A 266 -17.37 -30.72 -1.91
CA GLY A 266 -18.58 -30.25 -1.22
C GLY A 266 -18.29 -29.69 0.18
N SER A 267 -17.34 -30.25 0.93
CA SER A 267 -16.97 -29.84 2.30
C SER A 267 -15.66 -29.09 2.36
N GLN A 268 -14.76 -29.37 1.43
CA GLN A 268 -13.44 -28.77 1.34
C GLN A 268 -13.20 -28.19 -0.06
N VAL A 269 -12.27 -27.24 -0.14
CA VAL A 269 -11.78 -26.68 -1.39
C VAL A 269 -10.27 -26.81 -1.49
N LEU A 270 -9.78 -27.14 -2.68
CA LEU A 270 -8.35 -27.20 -2.94
C LEU A 270 -7.79 -25.80 -3.09
N LEU A 271 -6.82 -25.45 -2.26
CA LEU A 271 -6.06 -24.21 -2.32
C LEU A 271 -4.60 -24.51 -2.64
N GLN A 272 -3.95 -23.55 -3.28
CA GLN A 272 -2.53 -23.61 -3.62
C GLN A 272 -1.78 -22.50 -2.90
N GLN A 273 -0.67 -22.81 -2.23
CA GLN A 273 0.27 -21.84 -1.68
C GLN A 273 0.96 -21.12 -2.83
N ARG A 274 0.81 -19.79 -2.87
CA ARG A 274 1.49 -18.96 -3.87
C ARG A 274 2.97 -18.81 -3.51
N PRO A 275 3.88 -18.75 -4.50
CA PRO A 275 5.27 -18.39 -4.26
C PRO A 275 5.37 -17.03 -3.55
N ASP A 276 6.44 -16.79 -2.80
CA ASP A 276 6.66 -15.54 -2.07
C ASP A 276 6.77 -14.30 -2.98
N SER A 277 7.09 -14.50 -4.26
CA SER A 277 7.14 -13.44 -5.27
C SER A 277 5.88 -13.42 -6.14
N GLY A 278 5.64 -12.29 -6.82
CA GLY A 278 4.50 -12.13 -7.72
C GLY A 278 3.23 -11.66 -7.03
N ILE A 279 2.09 -11.78 -7.75
CA ILE A 279 0.78 -11.36 -7.21
C ILE A 279 0.33 -12.33 -6.11
N TRP A 280 -0.18 -11.74 -5.02
CA TRP A 280 -0.66 -12.49 -3.85
C TRP A 280 0.38 -13.46 -3.26
N GLY A 281 1.68 -13.15 -3.44
CA GLY A 281 2.75 -14.00 -2.96
C GLY A 281 2.63 -14.33 -1.47
N GLY A 282 2.87 -15.59 -1.10
CA GLY A 282 2.77 -16.09 0.26
C GLY A 282 1.34 -16.31 0.77
N LEU A 283 0.30 -16.03 -0.04
CA LEU A 283 -1.10 -16.36 0.29
C LEU A 283 -1.50 -17.71 -0.30
N LEU A 284 -2.58 -18.26 0.23
CA LEU A 284 -3.32 -19.33 -0.42
C LEU A 284 -4.19 -18.74 -1.53
N SER A 285 -4.30 -19.43 -2.65
CA SER A 285 -5.16 -19.04 -3.78
C SER A 285 -5.76 -20.29 -4.42
N LEU A 286 -6.66 -20.09 -5.36
CA LEU A 286 -7.16 -21.18 -6.19
C LEU A 286 -6.08 -21.61 -7.19
N PRO A 287 -6.01 -22.91 -7.56
CA PRO A 287 -5.21 -23.36 -8.69
C PRO A 287 -5.62 -22.62 -9.97
N GLU A 288 -4.65 -22.30 -10.80
CA GLU A 288 -4.85 -21.62 -12.08
C GLU A 288 -4.72 -22.63 -13.23
N LEU A 289 -5.54 -22.46 -14.26
CA LEU A 289 -5.44 -23.24 -15.49
C LEU A 289 -4.47 -22.54 -16.44
N ASP A 290 -3.43 -23.23 -16.85
CA ASP A 290 -2.46 -22.71 -17.80
C ASP A 290 -3.05 -22.49 -19.20
N GLY A 291 -2.63 -21.41 -19.86
CA GLY A 291 -2.99 -21.08 -21.24
C GLY A 291 -4.24 -20.20 -21.38
N PRO A 292 -4.81 -20.09 -22.60
CA PRO A 292 -5.95 -19.20 -22.87
C PRO A 292 -7.18 -19.53 -22.06
N THR A 293 -7.87 -18.48 -21.61
CA THR A 293 -9.08 -18.62 -20.74
C THR A 293 -10.38 -18.73 -21.55
N ASP A 294 -10.30 -18.57 -22.86
CA ASP A 294 -11.46 -18.64 -23.74
C ASP A 294 -11.76 -20.11 -24.14
N PRO A 295 -12.98 -20.59 -23.94
CA PRO A 295 -13.41 -21.92 -24.38
C PRO A 295 -13.63 -22.03 -25.89
N GLY A 296 -13.17 -21.07 -26.69
CA GLY A 296 -13.36 -21.08 -28.15
C GLY A 296 -12.74 -22.30 -28.83
N ASP A 297 -11.67 -22.87 -28.27
CA ASP A 297 -11.15 -24.20 -28.63
C ASP A 297 -11.48 -25.20 -27.51
N ARG A 298 -12.69 -25.79 -27.60
CA ARG A 298 -13.21 -26.72 -26.60
C ARG A 298 -12.31 -27.94 -26.38
N THR A 299 -11.73 -28.50 -27.43
CA THR A 299 -10.91 -29.73 -27.35
C THR A 299 -9.64 -29.50 -26.53
N ASP A 300 -8.95 -28.39 -26.71
CA ASP A 300 -7.77 -28.08 -25.93
C ASP A 300 -8.13 -27.63 -24.50
N PHE A 301 -9.25 -26.88 -24.33
CA PHE A 301 -9.69 -26.45 -23.02
C PHE A 301 -10.08 -27.64 -22.12
N ASP A 302 -10.87 -28.57 -22.61
CA ASP A 302 -11.28 -29.77 -21.86
C ASP A 302 -10.08 -30.68 -21.53
N GLY A 303 -9.14 -30.82 -22.47
CA GLY A 303 -7.91 -31.54 -22.23
C GLY A 303 -7.04 -30.92 -21.15
N ARG A 304 -6.90 -29.60 -21.13
CA ARG A 304 -6.17 -28.85 -20.08
C ARG A 304 -6.87 -28.96 -18.73
N MET A 305 -8.19 -28.81 -18.70
CA MET A 305 -9.01 -28.95 -17.50
C MET A 305 -8.83 -30.36 -16.90
N SER A 306 -8.94 -31.39 -17.71
CA SER A 306 -8.75 -32.78 -17.29
C SER A 306 -7.34 -33.01 -16.72
N ARG A 307 -6.30 -32.51 -17.39
CA ARG A 307 -4.91 -32.62 -16.89
C ARG A 307 -4.71 -31.89 -15.57
N ALA A 308 -5.29 -30.70 -15.43
CA ALA A 308 -5.18 -29.89 -14.21
C ALA A 308 -5.88 -30.52 -13.00
N ILE A 309 -6.97 -31.26 -13.23
CA ILE A 309 -7.77 -31.88 -12.16
C ILE A 309 -7.25 -33.28 -11.80
N ALA A 310 -6.71 -34.04 -12.78
CA ALA A 310 -6.32 -35.43 -12.61
C ALA A 310 -5.49 -35.76 -11.36
N PRO A 311 -4.55 -34.90 -10.90
CA PRO A 311 -3.78 -35.16 -9.67
C PRO A 311 -4.62 -35.16 -8.40
N PHE A 312 -5.81 -34.54 -8.41
CA PHE A 312 -6.62 -34.29 -7.23
C PHE A 312 -7.85 -35.19 -7.14
N GLY A 313 -8.29 -35.74 -8.26
CA GLY A 313 -9.46 -36.60 -8.27
C GLY A 313 -10.08 -36.80 -9.65
N VAL A 314 -11.23 -37.46 -9.64
CA VAL A 314 -12.05 -37.69 -10.85
C VAL A 314 -13.17 -36.65 -10.84
N PRO A 315 -13.27 -35.76 -11.84
CA PRO A 315 -14.35 -34.78 -11.88
C PRO A 315 -15.68 -35.46 -12.18
N ALA A 316 -16.73 -35.07 -11.45
CA ALA A 316 -18.11 -35.40 -11.78
C ALA A 316 -18.66 -34.39 -12.80
N SER A 317 -18.38 -33.13 -12.59
CA SER A 317 -18.80 -32.02 -13.46
C SER A 317 -17.90 -30.80 -13.25
N TYR A 318 -17.92 -29.90 -14.22
CA TYR A 318 -17.40 -28.53 -14.00
C TYR A 318 -18.33 -27.53 -14.69
N GLU A 319 -18.42 -26.34 -14.11
CA GLU A 319 -19.24 -25.24 -14.62
C GLU A 319 -18.48 -23.93 -14.59
N ARG A 320 -18.71 -23.09 -15.61
CA ARG A 320 -18.17 -21.74 -15.64
C ARG A 320 -18.99 -20.85 -14.73
N MET A 321 -18.33 -20.14 -13.83
CA MET A 321 -18.95 -19.16 -12.97
C MET A 321 -18.86 -17.75 -13.59
N THR A 322 -19.57 -16.79 -12.99
CA THR A 322 -19.54 -15.39 -13.45
C THR A 322 -18.12 -14.83 -13.38
N PRO A 323 -17.54 -14.41 -14.53
CA PRO A 323 -16.22 -13.79 -14.55
C PRO A 323 -16.22 -12.46 -13.81
N PHE A 324 -15.07 -12.08 -13.26
CA PHE A 324 -14.88 -10.79 -12.61
C PHE A 324 -13.46 -10.26 -12.85
N ALA A 325 -13.23 -8.99 -12.55
CA ALA A 325 -11.92 -8.37 -12.69
C ALA A 325 -11.42 -7.84 -11.35
N HIS A 326 -10.10 -7.96 -11.15
CA HIS A 326 -9.39 -7.34 -10.03
C HIS A 326 -8.34 -6.38 -10.55
N VAL A 327 -8.33 -5.15 -10.02
CA VAL A 327 -7.42 -4.08 -10.46
C VAL A 327 -6.26 -3.99 -9.47
N PHE A 328 -5.06 -4.26 -9.98
CA PHE A 328 -3.81 -3.98 -9.28
C PHE A 328 -3.27 -2.58 -9.68
N THR A 329 -2.28 -2.11 -8.96
CA THR A 329 -1.65 -0.80 -9.25
C THR A 329 -1.02 -0.71 -10.65
N HIS A 330 -0.61 -1.86 -11.22
CA HIS A 330 0.19 -1.93 -12.44
C HIS A 330 -0.39 -2.82 -13.56
N PHE A 331 -1.51 -3.53 -13.29
CA PHE A 331 -2.28 -4.26 -14.30
C PHE A 331 -3.70 -4.55 -13.80
N LYS A 332 -4.57 -4.97 -14.71
CA LYS A 332 -5.92 -5.47 -14.43
C LYS A 332 -5.96 -6.96 -14.74
N LEU A 333 -6.44 -7.77 -13.79
CA LEU A 333 -6.59 -9.22 -13.93
C LEU A 333 -8.05 -9.57 -14.15
N HIS A 334 -8.36 -10.14 -15.29
CA HIS A 334 -9.65 -10.76 -15.59
C HIS A 334 -9.60 -12.22 -15.15
N ILE A 335 -10.54 -12.62 -14.31
CA ILE A 335 -10.59 -13.94 -13.71
C ILE A 335 -11.85 -14.64 -14.21
N ALA A 336 -11.67 -15.79 -14.85
CA ALA A 336 -12.74 -16.71 -15.23
C ALA A 336 -12.72 -17.90 -14.25
N PRO A 337 -13.60 -17.92 -13.24
CA PRO A 337 -13.63 -19.03 -12.29
C PRO A 337 -14.45 -20.20 -12.84
N TYR A 338 -13.98 -21.40 -12.54
CA TYR A 338 -14.66 -22.66 -12.87
C TYR A 338 -14.84 -23.46 -11.58
N ARG A 339 -16.08 -23.85 -11.30
CA ARG A 339 -16.41 -24.77 -10.20
C ARG A 339 -16.26 -26.19 -10.69
N VAL A 340 -15.47 -26.98 -9.97
CA VAL A 340 -15.22 -28.40 -10.28
C VAL A 340 -15.66 -29.24 -9.10
N HIS A 341 -16.66 -30.10 -9.33
CA HIS A 341 -17.07 -31.08 -8.37
C HIS A 341 -16.34 -32.39 -8.62
N LEU A 342 -15.71 -32.93 -7.59
CA LEU A 342 -15.06 -34.24 -7.67
C LEU A 342 -16.06 -35.35 -7.28
N ALA A 343 -16.22 -36.35 -8.16
CA ALA A 343 -16.90 -37.61 -7.83
C ALA A 343 -16.10 -38.44 -6.84
N ARG A 344 -14.79 -38.42 -6.98
CA ARG A 344 -13.85 -39.10 -6.09
C ARG A 344 -12.59 -38.28 -5.93
N ARG A 345 -12.23 -38.00 -4.71
CA ARG A 345 -10.96 -37.36 -4.32
C ARG A 345 -9.84 -38.41 -4.25
N LEU A 346 -8.65 -38.03 -4.65
CA LEU A 346 -7.43 -38.82 -4.44
C LEU A 346 -6.69 -38.32 -3.20
N ASP A 347 -6.24 -39.24 -2.35
CA ASP A 347 -5.54 -38.91 -1.09
C ASP A 347 -4.15 -38.31 -1.28
N MET A 348 -3.68 -38.27 -2.53
CA MET A 348 -2.36 -37.76 -2.92
C MET A 348 -2.22 -36.23 -2.90
N ALA A 349 -3.25 -35.49 -2.53
CA ALA A 349 -3.29 -34.02 -2.62
C ALA A 349 -2.40 -33.27 -1.62
N ALA A 350 -1.64 -33.97 -0.78
CA ALA A 350 -0.60 -33.39 0.08
C ALA A 350 0.74 -33.23 -0.65
N GLN A 351 0.82 -33.48 -1.95
CA GLN A 351 2.06 -33.31 -2.72
C GLN A 351 2.19 -31.89 -3.24
N GLY A 352 3.28 -31.24 -2.84
CA GLY A 352 3.63 -29.90 -3.28
C GLY A 352 3.00 -28.81 -2.40
N ASN A 353 2.60 -27.73 -3.06
CA ASN A 353 2.07 -26.50 -2.42
C ASN A 353 0.52 -26.46 -2.40
N HIS A 354 -0.15 -27.61 -2.47
CA HIS A 354 -1.62 -27.72 -2.45
C HIS A 354 -2.13 -28.21 -1.09
N ILE A 355 -3.26 -27.63 -0.65
CA ILE A 355 -3.87 -27.92 0.66
C ILE A 355 -5.39 -28.01 0.47
N TRP A 356 -6.00 -29.07 0.97
CA TRP A 356 -7.44 -29.15 1.15
C TRP A 356 -7.86 -28.36 2.38
N TYR A 357 -8.71 -27.36 2.17
CA TYR A 357 -9.10 -26.42 3.20
C TYR A 357 -10.60 -26.49 3.47
N GLY A 358 -10.98 -26.63 4.74
CA GLY A 358 -12.38 -26.71 5.14
C GLY A 358 -13.17 -25.45 4.79
N ALA A 359 -14.35 -25.63 4.23
CA ALA A 359 -15.23 -24.53 3.86
C ALA A 359 -15.65 -23.66 5.07
N ASP A 360 -15.79 -24.29 6.24
CA ASP A 360 -16.09 -23.66 7.52
C ASP A 360 -14.99 -22.71 8.02
N LYS A 361 -13.73 -22.91 7.58
CA LYS A 361 -12.55 -22.13 8.01
C LYS A 361 -12.11 -21.07 6.99
N LEU A 362 -12.84 -20.91 5.89
CA LEU A 362 -12.45 -19.98 4.81
C LEU A 362 -12.39 -18.50 5.25
N SER A 363 -13.14 -18.12 6.30
CA SER A 363 -13.07 -16.78 6.87
C SER A 363 -11.69 -16.42 7.42
N ASP A 364 -10.98 -17.43 7.95
CA ASP A 364 -9.68 -17.25 8.61
C ASP A 364 -8.48 -17.56 7.70
N ALA A 365 -8.76 -18.14 6.53
CA ALA A 365 -7.72 -18.49 5.58
C ALA A 365 -6.95 -17.25 5.05
N PRO A 366 -5.64 -17.34 4.84
CA PRO A 366 -4.83 -16.25 4.28
C PRO A 366 -5.06 -16.11 2.77
N LEU A 367 -6.26 -15.63 2.38
CA LEU A 367 -6.70 -15.52 1.00
C LEU A 367 -6.62 -14.07 0.48
N PRO A 368 -6.34 -13.86 -0.81
CA PRO A 368 -6.58 -12.57 -1.47
C PRO A 368 -8.07 -12.20 -1.40
N ALA A 369 -8.36 -10.91 -1.25
CA ALA A 369 -9.74 -10.44 -1.12
C ALA A 369 -10.70 -10.94 -2.23
N PRO A 370 -10.33 -10.93 -3.53
CA PRO A 370 -11.23 -11.43 -4.59
C PRO A 370 -11.46 -12.95 -4.51
N VAL A 371 -10.44 -13.73 -4.13
CA VAL A 371 -10.57 -15.18 -3.95
C VAL A 371 -11.44 -15.49 -2.73
N ARG A 372 -11.21 -14.79 -1.62
CA ARG A 372 -12.06 -14.90 -0.41
C ARG A 372 -13.52 -14.63 -0.73
N LYS A 373 -13.81 -13.52 -1.44
CA LYS A 373 -15.17 -13.15 -1.83
C LYS A 373 -15.83 -14.23 -2.69
N LEU A 374 -15.10 -14.78 -3.66
CA LEU A 374 -15.57 -15.86 -4.52
C LEU A 374 -15.92 -17.10 -3.70
N LEU A 375 -15.00 -17.57 -2.86
CA LEU A 375 -15.18 -18.78 -2.08
C LEU A 375 -16.32 -18.66 -1.05
N LEU A 376 -16.41 -17.55 -0.34
CA LEU A 376 -17.53 -17.31 0.57
C LEU A 376 -18.86 -17.31 -0.17
N ALA A 377 -18.95 -16.74 -1.38
CA ALA A 377 -20.17 -16.78 -2.18
C ALA A 377 -20.53 -18.19 -2.70
N VAL A 378 -19.52 -19.04 -2.94
CA VAL A 378 -19.74 -20.44 -3.36
C VAL A 378 -20.29 -21.28 -2.21
N PHE A 379 -19.70 -21.14 -1.02
CA PHE A 379 -20.03 -22.02 0.10
C PHE A 379 -21.17 -21.49 0.98
N SER A 380 -21.48 -20.18 0.98
CA SER A 380 -22.67 -19.66 1.67
C SER A 380 -23.99 -20.11 1.03
N ARG A 381 -23.99 -20.38 -0.29
CA ARG A 381 -25.18 -20.90 -0.99
C ARG A 381 -25.46 -22.39 -0.73
N VAL A 382 -24.52 -23.12 -0.13
CA VAL A 382 -24.68 -24.52 0.21
C VAL A 382 -25.39 -24.72 1.57
N ALA A 383 -25.48 -23.65 2.37
CA ALA A 383 -26.06 -23.68 3.72
C ALA A 383 -27.59 -23.46 3.77
N GLU A 384 -28.26 -23.16 2.65
CA GLU A 384 -29.74 -23.13 2.62
C GLU A 384 -30.27 -24.52 2.37
N PRO A 385 -30.99 -25.14 3.33
CA PRO A 385 -31.70 -26.38 3.06
C PRO A 385 -32.78 -26.10 2.01
N GLY A 386 -32.80 -26.93 0.95
CA GLY A 386 -33.83 -26.86 -0.07
C GLY A 386 -35.24 -26.93 0.56
N PRO A 387 -36.28 -26.39 -0.13
CA PRO A 387 -37.63 -26.43 0.38
C PRO A 387 -38.02 -27.88 0.66
N GLN A 388 -38.40 -28.13 1.91
CA GLN A 388 -39.02 -29.39 2.26
C GLN A 388 -40.33 -29.49 1.47
N GLU A 389 -40.38 -30.40 0.50
CA GLU A 389 -41.61 -30.80 -0.14
C GLU A 389 -42.51 -31.44 0.94
N SER A 390 -43.62 -30.78 1.19
CA SER A 390 -44.73 -31.24 2.03
C SER A 390 -45.78 -31.88 1.15
#